data_dcbdb013473f80c467a151c9a0822547
#
_entry.id   dcbdb013473f80c467a151c9a0822547
#
_cell.length_a   1.000
_cell.length_b   1.000
_cell.length_c   1.000
_cell.angle_alpha   90.00
_cell.angle_beta   90.00
_cell.angle_gamma   90.00
#
_symmetry.space_group_name_H-M   'P 1'
#
loop_
_entity.id
_entity.type
_entity.pdbx_description
1 polymer ?
#
loop_
_entity_poly.entity_id
_entity_poly.type
_entity_poly.pdbx_seq_one_letter_code
_entity_poly.pdbx_strand_id
1 'polypeptide(L)'
;MIYLKTEDDLVYLRESGQIVAKALGTVAEFIKPGITTKYLDQIAEEYIRSCGAVPSFLNYSGFPASLCISLNDVVVHGIPSKDQVLKEGDVVSVDCGALKNGFHGDSAYTFRVGDVSKETEALLRTTKESLYQGIAQSLEGKRVGDIGYAVQEYCQRRGYTVVREMVGHGVGRNLHEDPEIPNVGKRGSGPQLKAGMVIAIEPMINLGTRNIVMERDGWTVRTADHKPSAHFEHTIAIRKNGGAEILTSFDYIQEVLGDRFI
;
A
#
# COMPACT_ATOMS: atom_id res chain seq x y z
N MET A 1 -1.93 -12.78 -17.70
CA MET A 1 -1.13 -12.24 -18.86
C MET A 1 -0.63 -10.85 -18.50
N ILE A 2 0.66 -10.57 -18.67
CA ILE A 2 1.25 -9.26 -18.36
C ILE A 2 0.95 -8.28 -19.49
N TYR A 3 0.31 -7.16 -19.18
CA TYR A 3 0.00 -6.08 -20.12
C TYR A 3 1.01 -4.95 -20.01
N LEU A 4 1.66 -4.60 -21.12
CA LEU A 4 2.55 -3.43 -21.19
C LEU A 4 1.72 -2.20 -21.54
N LYS A 5 1.83 -1.16 -20.73
CA LYS A 5 1.12 0.11 -20.89
C LYS A 5 1.88 1.01 -21.85
N THR A 6 1.13 1.70 -22.69
CA THR A 6 1.65 2.76 -23.59
C THR A 6 1.90 4.05 -22.80
N GLU A 7 2.58 5.04 -23.40
CA GLU A 7 2.73 6.36 -22.78
C GLU A 7 1.36 7.05 -22.56
N ASP A 8 0.39 6.83 -23.44
CA ASP A 8 -0.97 7.36 -23.27
C ASP A 8 -1.67 6.69 -22.08
N ASP A 9 -1.53 5.38 -21.91
CA ASP A 9 -2.07 4.68 -20.73
C ASP A 9 -1.43 5.21 -19.42
N LEU A 10 -0.13 5.54 -19.44
CA LEU A 10 0.56 6.10 -18.28
C LEU A 10 0.04 7.48 -17.89
N VAL A 11 -0.48 8.27 -18.81
CA VAL A 11 -1.15 9.56 -18.46
C VAL A 11 -2.33 9.31 -17.55
N TYR A 12 -3.20 8.36 -17.89
CA TYR A 12 -4.37 8.01 -17.08
C TYR A 12 -4.01 7.36 -15.75
N LEU A 13 -2.97 6.51 -15.75
CA LEU A 13 -2.47 5.87 -14.52
C LEU A 13 -1.89 6.90 -13.54
N ARG A 14 -1.18 7.93 -14.03
CA ARG A 14 -0.73 9.07 -13.21
C ARG A 14 -1.91 9.84 -12.64
N GLU A 15 -2.95 10.10 -13.44
CA GLU A 15 -4.14 10.81 -12.97
C GLU A 15 -4.79 10.05 -11.81
N SER A 16 -5.01 8.74 -11.95
CA SER A 16 -5.58 7.89 -10.90
C SER A 16 -4.66 7.81 -9.68
N GLY A 17 -3.34 7.66 -9.88
CA GLY A 17 -2.36 7.65 -8.81
C GLY A 17 -2.33 8.96 -8.01
N GLN A 18 -2.49 10.11 -8.67
CA GLN A 18 -2.55 11.41 -7.99
C GLN A 18 -3.86 11.61 -7.22
N ILE A 19 -4.98 11.05 -7.70
CA ILE A 19 -6.25 11.04 -6.95
C ILE A 19 -6.08 10.24 -5.65
N VAL A 20 -5.48 9.06 -5.72
CA VAL A 20 -5.17 8.22 -4.55
C VAL A 20 -4.25 8.96 -3.57
N ALA A 21 -3.16 9.54 -4.06
CA ALA A 21 -2.21 10.29 -3.23
C ALA A 21 -2.89 11.44 -2.44
N LYS A 22 -3.77 12.19 -3.10
CA LYS A 22 -4.53 13.28 -2.48
C LYS A 22 -5.63 12.75 -1.54
N ALA A 23 -6.28 11.63 -1.86
CA ALA A 23 -7.24 10.98 -0.97
C ALA A 23 -6.57 10.57 0.35
N LEU A 24 -5.37 9.97 0.30
CA LEU A 24 -4.56 9.65 1.48
C LEU A 24 -4.12 10.92 2.24
N GLY A 25 -3.77 12.01 1.53
CA GLY A 25 -3.51 13.31 2.13
C GLY A 25 -4.73 13.87 2.89
N THR A 26 -5.93 13.77 2.28
CA THR A 26 -7.20 14.16 2.93
C THR A 26 -7.46 13.33 4.20
N VAL A 27 -7.24 12.01 4.13
CA VAL A 27 -7.35 11.14 5.32
C VAL A 27 -6.36 11.55 6.41
N ALA A 28 -5.13 11.92 6.05
CA ALA A 28 -4.09 12.33 7.00
C ALA A 28 -4.52 13.48 7.92
N GLU A 29 -5.36 14.42 7.45
CA GLU A 29 -5.89 15.54 8.23
C GLU A 29 -6.73 15.09 9.43
N PHE A 30 -7.33 13.90 9.33
CA PHE A 30 -8.26 13.36 10.33
C PHE A 30 -7.68 12.22 11.16
N ILE A 31 -6.41 11.86 10.98
CA ILE A 31 -5.73 10.83 11.80
C ILE A 31 -5.44 11.40 13.20
N LYS A 32 -6.39 11.16 14.11
CA LYS A 32 -6.29 11.56 15.52
C LYS A 32 -7.20 10.72 16.41
N PRO A 33 -6.94 10.65 17.73
CA PRO A 33 -7.82 9.93 18.67
C PRO A 33 -9.27 10.41 18.58
N GLY A 34 -10.21 9.48 18.71
CA GLY A 34 -11.66 9.75 18.71
C GLY A 34 -12.31 9.67 17.32
N ILE A 35 -11.56 9.57 16.25
CA ILE A 35 -12.09 9.39 14.90
C ILE A 35 -12.37 7.90 14.64
N THR A 36 -13.49 7.58 14.00
CA THR A 36 -13.82 6.21 13.59
C THR A 36 -13.20 5.87 12.22
N THR A 37 -12.85 4.60 12.02
CA THR A 37 -12.36 4.15 10.71
C THR A 37 -13.43 4.33 9.63
N LYS A 38 -14.72 4.21 9.98
CA LYS A 38 -15.83 4.48 9.03
C LYS A 38 -15.86 5.94 8.57
N TYR A 39 -15.54 6.90 9.43
CA TYR A 39 -15.47 8.31 9.05
C TYR A 39 -14.32 8.55 8.04
N LEU A 40 -13.16 7.93 8.25
CA LEU A 40 -12.04 8.01 7.31
C LEU A 40 -12.40 7.44 5.92
N ASP A 41 -13.11 6.32 5.90
CA ASP A 41 -13.64 5.72 4.67
C ASP A 41 -14.57 6.67 3.91
N GLN A 42 -15.49 7.34 4.64
CA GLN A 42 -16.45 8.27 4.04
C GLN A 42 -15.78 9.50 3.40
N ILE A 43 -14.85 10.14 4.10
CA ILE A 43 -14.17 11.33 3.58
C ILE A 43 -13.31 11.00 2.35
N ALA A 44 -12.66 9.84 2.33
CA ALA A 44 -11.90 9.40 1.16
C ALA A 44 -12.81 9.09 -0.03
N GLU A 45 -13.95 8.41 0.20
CA GLU A 45 -14.94 8.17 -0.84
C GLU A 45 -15.48 9.48 -1.45
N GLU A 46 -15.86 10.43 -0.58
CA GLU A 46 -16.34 11.75 -1.02
C GLU A 46 -15.28 12.46 -1.87
N TYR A 47 -14.02 12.46 -1.43
CA TYR A 47 -12.93 13.05 -2.19
C TYR A 47 -12.74 12.37 -3.56
N ILE A 48 -12.64 11.04 -3.61
CA ILE A 48 -12.47 10.28 -4.85
C ILE A 48 -13.60 10.59 -5.83
N ARG A 49 -14.86 10.60 -5.36
CA ARG A 49 -16.03 10.91 -6.18
C ARG A 49 -16.05 12.36 -6.65
N SER A 50 -15.61 13.31 -5.84
CA SER A 50 -15.50 14.73 -6.23
C SER A 50 -14.52 14.94 -7.39
N CYS A 51 -13.51 14.05 -7.52
CA CYS A 51 -12.59 14.02 -8.67
C CYS A 51 -13.19 13.36 -9.92
N GLY A 52 -14.46 12.93 -9.89
CA GLY A 52 -15.09 12.17 -10.97
C GLY A 52 -14.47 10.79 -11.18
N ALA A 53 -13.93 10.21 -10.10
CA ALA A 53 -13.38 8.86 -10.04
C ALA A 53 -14.29 7.93 -9.21
N VAL A 54 -14.02 6.65 -9.24
CA VAL A 54 -14.75 5.62 -8.47
C VAL A 54 -13.76 4.94 -7.51
N PRO A 55 -14.12 4.74 -6.21
CA PRO A 55 -13.29 3.93 -5.31
C PRO A 55 -13.10 2.51 -5.87
N SER A 56 -11.84 2.06 -5.98
CA SER A 56 -11.52 0.78 -6.63
C SER A 56 -11.95 -0.43 -5.81
N PHE A 57 -11.96 -0.30 -4.47
CA PHE A 57 -12.22 -1.43 -3.57
C PHE A 57 -13.71 -1.66 -3.30
N LEU A 58 -14.53 -0.62 -3.39
CA LEU A 58 -15.96 -0.71 -3.11
C LEU A 58 -16.64 -1.71 -4.06
N ASN A 59 -17.19 -2.78 -3.48
CA ASN A 59 -17.78 -3.93 -4.17
C ASN A 59 -16.79 -4.79 -5.00
N TYR A 60 -15.49 -4.53 -4.91
CA TYR A 60 -14.50 -5.41 -5.54
C TYR A 60 -14.51 -6.78 -4.85
N SER A 61 -14.88 -7.82 -5.59
CA SER A 61 -15.09 -9.18 -5.04
C SER A 61 -15.99 -9.24 -3.79
N GLY A 62 -16.88 -8.22 -3.61
CA GLY A 62 -17.78 -8.11 -2.47
C GLY A 62 -17.22 -7.35 -1.26
N PHE A 63 -16.05 -6.70 -1.37
CA PHE A 63 -15.52 -5.85 -0.30
C PHE A 63 -16.47 -4.66 -0.03
N PRO A 64 -16.84 -4.38 1.25
CA PRO A 64 -17.98 -3.50 1.56
C PRO A 64 -17.64 -2.01 1.73
N ALA A 65 -16.39 -1.59 1.45
CA ALA A 65 -15.91 -0.25 1.74
C ALA A 65 -15.04 0.34 0.63
N SER A 66 -14.79 1.63 0.68
CA SER A 66 -13.98 2.37 -0.30
C SER A 66 -12.49 2.31 0.00
N LEU A 67 -12.13 2.13 1.28
CA LEU A 67 -10.77 1.94 1.78
C LEU A 67 -10.63 0.61 2.52
N CYS A 68 -9.41 0.04 2.51
CA CYS A 68 -9.01 -0.91 3.55
C CYS A 68 -8.36 -0.13 4.70
N ILE A 69 -8.87 -0.28 5.93
CA ILE A 69 -8.33 0.40 7.11
C ILE A 69 -7.96 -0.63 8.17
N SER A 70 -6.67 -0.81 8.37
CA SER A 70 -6.08 -1.88 9.15
C SER A 70 -5.39 -1.32 10.40
N LEU A 71 -5.95 -1.61 11.60
CA LEU A 71 -5.43 -1.12 12.87
C LEU A 71 -4.46 -2.12 13.50
N ASN A 72 -3.34 -1.63 14.01
CA ASN A 72 -2.39 -2.30 14.89
C ASN A 72 -1.90 -3.65 14.34
N ASP A 73 -2.48 -4.75 14.79
CA ASP A 73 -2.14 -6.11 14.39
C ASP A 73 -2.90 -6.60 13.13
N VAL A 74 -3.80 -5.78 12.57
CA VAL A 74 -4.39 -6.03 11.27
C VAL A 74 -3.35 -5.69 10.20
N VAL A 75 -3.02 -6.67 9.36
CA VAL A 75 -2.01 -6.55 8.29
C VAL A 75 -2.58 -5.78 7.11
N VAL A 76 -3.68 -6.30 6.54
CA VAL A 76 -4.39 -5.74 5.38
C VAL A 76 -5.88 -6.08 5.42
N HIS A 77 -6.64 -5.46 4.53
CA HIS A 77 -8.05 -5.69 4.26
C HIS A 77 -8.97 -5.47 5.47
N GLY A 78 -8.57 -4.64 6.44
CA GLY A 78 -9.43 -4.25 7.54
C GLY A 78 -10.66 -3.50 7.03
N ILE A 79 -11.85 -3.93 7.47
CA ILE A 79 -13.13 -3.31 7.07
C ILE A 79 -13.42 -2.10 7.96
N PRO A 80 -13.59 -0.89 7.41
CA PRO A 80 -13.96 0.31 8.17
C PRO A 80 -15.25 0.14 8.95
N SER A 81 -15.24 0.51 10.25
CA SER A 81 -16.36 0.35 11.17
C SER A 81 -16.60 1.60 12.01
N LYS A 82 -17.85 1.82 12.40
CA LYS A 82 -18.24 2.85 13.39
C LYS A 82 -17.78 2.49 14.81
N ASP A 83 -17.54 1.21 15.07
CA ASP A 83 -17.12 0.69 16.37
C ASP A 83 -15.60 0.73 16.55
N GLN A 84 -14.85 0.89 15.46
CA GLN A 84 -13.40 1.06 15.50
C GLN A 84 -13.04 2.54 15.60
N VAL A 85 -12.67 2.97 16.81
CA VAL A 85 -12.30 4.35 17.14
C VAL A 85 -10.78 4.40 17.35
N LEU A 86 -10.10 5.30 16.65
CA LEU A 86 -8.67 5.53 16.80
C LEU A 86 -8.33 6.02 18.21
N LYS A 87 -7.25 5.50 18.77
CA LYS A 87 -6.73 5.84 20.10
C LYS A 87 -5.30 6.32 20.02
N GLU A 88 -4.87 7.07 21.01
CA GLU A 88 -3.46 7.44 21.19
C GLU A 88 -2.59 6.17 21.22
N GLY A 89 -1.51 6.17 20.46
CA GLY A 89 -0.59 5.04 20.36
C GLY A 89 -0.95 4.00 19.29
N ASP A 90 -2.12 4.10 18.64
CA ASP A 90 -2.48 3.20 17.53
C ASP A 90 -1.60 3.47 16.30
N VAL A 91 -1.44 2.44 15.48
CA VAL A 91 -1.02 2.56 14.08
C VAL A 91 -2.17 2.15 13.17
N VAL A 92 -2.33 2.86 12.06
CA VAL A 92 -3.41 2.59 11.12
C VAL A 92 -2.86 2.62 9.69
N SER A 93 -2.88 1.46 9.04
CA SER A 93 -2.60 1.35 7.62
C SER A 93 -3.88 1.66 6.85
N VAL A 94 -3.80 2.65 5.97
CA VAL A 94 -4.88 3.04 5.08
C VAL A 94 -4.45 2.75 3.66
N ASP A 95 -5.20 1.89 3.01
CA ASP A 95 -5.01 1.48 1.63
C ASP A 95 -6.17 1.99 0.79
N CYS A 96 -5.84 2.61 -0.34
CA CYS A 96 -6.75 3.40 -1.16
C CYS A 96 -6.52 3.15 -2.64
N GLY A 97 -7.57 2.75 -3.33
CA GLY A 97 -7.59 2.63 -4.79
C GLY A 97 -8.61 3.56 -5.45
N ALA A 98 -8.29 4.13 -6.61
CA ALA A 98 -9.19 4.93 -7.40
C ALA A 98 -9.16 4.55 -8.89
N LEU A 99 -10.34 4.46 -9.50
CA LEU A 99 -10.53 4.21 -10.93
C LEU A 99 -10.94 5.51 -11.62
N LYS A 100 -10.13 5.98 -12.56
CA LYS A 100 -10.42 7.14 -13.42
C LYS A 100 -10.04 6.82 -14.86
N ASN A 101 -10.86 7.22 -15.81
CA ASN A 101 -10.62 7.03 -17.25
C ASN A 101 -10.28 5.57 -17.65
N GLY A 102 -10.83 4.59 -16.91
CA GLY A 102 -10.62 3.16 -17.17
C GLY A 102 -9.29 2.60 -16.66
N PHE A 103 -8.56 3.32 -15.81
CA PHE A 103 -7.32 2.87 -15.17
C PHE A 103 -7.36 3.06 -13.66
N HIS A 104 -6.79 2.09 -12.93
CA HIS A 104 -6.67 2.13 -11.47
C HIS A 104 -5.37 2.80 -11.03
N GLY A 105 -5.42 3.48 -9.90
CA GLY A 105 -4.26 3.82 -9.09
C GLY A 105 -4.44 3.15 -7.73
N ASP A 106 -3.34 2.80 -7.07
CA ASP A 106 -3.31 2.06 -5.82
C ASP A 106 -2.15 2.49 -4.94
N SER A 107 -2.39 2.71 -3.64
CA SER A 107 -1.34 3.09 -2.70
C SER A 107 -1.79 2.95 -1.25
N ALA A 108 -0.87 2.58 -0.37
CA ALA A 108 -1.11 2.48 1.06
C ALA A 108 -0.06 3.23 1.88
N TYR A 109 -0.51 3.77 3.01
CA TYR A 109 0.35 4.42 3.99
C TYR A 109 -0.06 4.05 5.42
N THR A 110 0.91 3.77 6.28
CA THR A 110 0.67 3.52 7.70
C THR A 110 0.94 4.78 8.51
N PHE A 111 -0.12 5.29 9.14
CA PHE A 111 -0.10 6.45 10.01
C PHE A 111 0.10 6.06 11.47
N ARG A 112 0.76 6.92 12.25
CA ARG A 112 0.72 6.88 13.71
C ARG A 112 -0.38 7.78 14.23
N VAL A 113 -1.10 7.35 15.26
CA VAL A 113 -2.13 8.13 15.95
C VAL A 113 -1.52 8.70 17.23
N GLY A 114 -1.15 9.98 17.18
CA GLY A 114 -0.38 10.60 18.26
C GLY A 114 1.03 10.01 18.41
N ASP A 115 1.45 9.78 19.65
CA ASP A 115 2.75 9.22 19.95
C ASP A 115 2.71 7.71 20.04
N VAL A 116 3.60 7.03 19.32
CA VAL A 116 3.77 5.57 19.34
C VAL A 116 5.08 5.18 20.02
N SER A 117 5.24 3.90 20.40
CA SER A 117 6.51 3.42 20.94
C SER A 117 7.64 3.57 19.91
N LYS A 118 8.88 3.73 20.40
CA LYS A 118 10.07 3.77 19.51
C LYS A 118 10.21 2.51 18.65
N GLU A 119 9.81 1.36 19.17
CA GLU A 119 9.81 0.10 18.45
C GLU A 119 8.81 0.11 17.30
N THR A 120 7.61 0.62 17.53
CA THR A 120 6.57 0.80 16.52
C THR A 120 7.00 1.81 15.46
N GLU A 121 7.54 2.97 15.87
CA GLU A 121 8.04 3.95 14.91
C GLU A 121 9.16 3.38 14.02
N ALA A 122 10.07 2.61 14.60
CA ALA A 122 11.14 1.93 13.85
C ALA A 122 10.58 0.89 12.86
N LEU A 123 9.49 0.18 13.20
CA LEU A 123 8.77 -0.69 12.28
C LEU A 123 8.23 0.10 11.08
N LEU A 124 7.52 1.22 11.34
CA LEU A 124 6.94 2.05 10.26
C LEU A 124 8.03 2.57 9.32
N ARG A 125 9.11 3.14 9.85
CA ARG A 125 10.25 3.63 9.05
C ARG A 125 10.88 2.52 8.24
N THR A 126 11.13 1.36 8.85
CA THR A 126 11.74 0.22 8.16
C THR A 126 10.85 -0.30 7.03
N THR A 127 9.53 -0.35 7.25
CA THR A 127 8.59 -0.80 6.22
C THR A 127 8.57 0.16 5.04
N LYS A 128 8.45 1.46 5.30
CA LYS A 128 8.49 2.49 4.25
C LYS A 128 9.82 2.47 3.48
N GLU A 129 10.95 2.40 4.18
CA GLU A 129 12.26 2.33 3.53
C GLU A 129 12.41 1.05 2.70
N SER A 130 11.86 -0.09 3.16
CA SER A 130 11.89 -1.34 2.41
C SER A 130 11.14 -1.26 1.08
N LEU A 131 10.04 -0.48 1.02
CA LEU A 131 9.34 -0.17 -0.22
C LEU A 131 10.30 0.49 -1.23
N TYR A 132 11.03 1.51 -0.81
CA TYR A 132 11.99 2.19 -1.69
C TYR A 132 13.18 1.31 -2.07
N GLN A 133 13.60 0.34 -1.21
CA GLN A 133 14.58 -0.67 -1.60
C GLN A 133 14.05 -1.57 -2.72
N GLY A 134 12.78 -1.96 -2.67
CA GLY A 134 12.10 -2.70 -3.74
C GLY A 134 12.01 -1.89 -5.03
N ILE A 135 11.57 -0.62 -4.93
CA ILE A 135 11.47 0.30 -6.08
C ILE A 135 12.84 0.48 -6.76
N ALA A 136 13.91 0.61 -6.00
CA ALA A 136 15.27 0.75 -6.53
C ALA A 136 15.72 -0.49 -7.34
N GLN A 137 15.13 -1.66 -7.13
CA GLN A 137 15.37 -2.85 -7.94
C GLN A 137 14.46 -2.97 -9.17
N SER A 138 13.48 -2.10 -9.30
CA SER A 138 12.46 -2.14 -10.36
C SER A 138 12.97 -1.53 -11.66
N LEU A 139 14.03 -2.13 -12.21
CA LEU A 139 14.70 -1.71 -13.44
C LEU A 139 14.36 -2.67 -14.59
N GLU A 140 14.25 -2.14 -15.80
CA GLU A 140 14.11 -2.97 -17.00
C GLU A 140 15.23 -4.00 -17.08
N GLY A 141 14.86 -5.25 -17.36
CA GLY A 141 15.77 -6.39 -17.44
C GLY A 141 15.99 -7.15 -16.13
N LYS A 142 15.76 -6.53 -14.97
CA LYS A 142 15.72 -7.26 -13.68
C LYS A 142 14.48 -8.13 -13.58
N ARG A 143 14.29 -8.79 -12.46
CA ARG A 143 13.17 -9.73 -12.25
C ARG A 143 12.43 -9.40 -10.97
N VAL A 144 11.18 -9.84 -10.89
CA VAL A 144 10.30 -9.66 -9.72
C VAL A 144 10.97 -10.16 -8.43
N GLY A 145 11.72 -11.28 -8.48
CA GLY A 145 12.44 -11.79 -7.32
C GLY A 145 13.56 -10.88 -6.81
N ASP A 146 14.07 -9.94 -7.61
CA ASP A 146 15.05 -8.93 -7.16
C ASP A 146 14.37 -7.90 -6.25
N ILE A 147 13.11 -7.54 -6.55
CA ILE A 147 12.27 -6.65 -5.72
C ILE A 147 12.03 -7.29 -4.37
N GLY A 148 11.42 -8.49 -4.35
CA GLY A 148 11.11 -9.19 -3.10
C GLY A 148 12.34 -9.51 -2.26
N TYR A 149 13.47 -9.84 -2.89
CA TYR A 149 14.74 -10.03 -2.19
C TYR A 149 15.19 -8.76 -1.47
N ALA A 150 15.11 -7.60 -2.12
CA ALA A 150 15.55 -6.33 -1.54
C ALA A 150 14.68 -5.93 -0.33
N VAL A 151 13.35 -6.05 -0.46
CA VAL A 151 12.41 -5.83 0.65
C VAL A 151 12.73 -6.77 1.82
N GLN A 152 12.81 -8.07 1.55
CA GLN A 152 13.07 -9.09 2.55
C GLN A 152 14.38 -8.87 3.27
N GLU A 153 15.48 -8.69 2.55
CA GLU A 153 16.81 -8.51 3.13
C GLU A 153 16.88 -7.28 4.03
N TYR A 154 16.27 -6.17 3.57
CA TYR A 154 16.26 -4.92 4.31
C TYR A 154 15.56 -5.05 5.67
N CYS A 155 14.37 -5.68 5.69
CA CYS A 155 13.58 -5.87 6.89
C CYS A 155 14.20 -6.92 7.84
N GLN A 156 14.64 -8.07 7.31
CA GLN A 156 15.19 -9.15 8.14
C GLN A 156 16.50 -8.77 8.84
N ARG A 157 17.36 -7.97 8.20
CA ARG A 157 18.58 -7.45 8.85
C ARG A 157 18.29 -6.53 10.03
N ARG A 158 17.06 -6.01 10.13
CA ARG A 158 16.59 -5.15 11.24
C ARG A 158 15.73 -5.90 12.26
N GLY A 159 15.61 -7.23 12.11
CA GLY A 159 14.88 -8.09 13.03
C GLY A 159 13.37 -8.19 12.78
N TYR A 160 12.87 -7.61 11.68
CA TYR A 160 11.45 -7.69 11.32
C TYR A 160 11.14 -8.88 10.41
N THR A 161 9.86 -9.29 10.40
CA THR A 161 9.39 -10.40 9.57
C THR A 161 8.51 -9.91 8.44
N VAL A 162 8.59 -10.59 7.30
CA VAL A 162 7.90 -10.23 6.06
C VAL A 162 6.74 -11.19 5.84
N VAL A 163 5.55 -10.66 5.61
CA VAL A 163 4.36 -11.43 5.20
C VAL A 163 4.60 -11.99 3.78
N ARG A 164 4.19 -13.24 3.57
CA ARG A 164 4.46 -13.98 2.32
C ARG A 164 3.22 -14.27 1.50
N GLU A 165 2.09 -14.36 2.18
CA GLU A 165 0.82 -14.79 1.61
C GLU A 165 0.07 -13.66 0.91
N MET A 166 0.40 -12.41 1.28
CA MET A 166 -0.10 -11.18 0.64
C MET A 166 1.04 -10.58 -0.17
N VAL A 167 0.73 -10.20 -1.40
CA VAL A 167 1.73 -9.82 -2.41
C VAL A 167 1.22 -8.65 -3.25
N GLY A 168 2.12 -7.82 -3.75
CA GLY A 168 1.82 -6.82 -4.74
C GLY A 168 1.45 -7.42 -6.10
N HIS A 169 1.06 -6.59 -7.02
CA HIS A 169 0.43 -7.03 -8.27
C HIS A 169 0.68 -6.05 -9.43
N GLY A 170 0.37 -6.46 -10.64
CA GLY A 170 0.22 -5.54 -11.76
C GLY A 170 -0.99 -4.63 -11.55
N VAL A 171 -0.92 -3.39 -12.06
CA VAL A 171 -2.01 -2.41 -12.00
C VAL A 171 -2.30 -1.90 -13.41
N GLY A 172 -3.57 -1.72 -13.75
CA GLY A 172 -3.95 -1.21 -15.05
C GLY A 172 -5.43 -0.96 -15.22
N ARG A 173 -6.03 -1.57 -16.24
CA ARG A 173 -7.48 -1.55 -16.44
C ARG A 173 -8.22 -2.42 -15.42
N ASN A 174 -7.56 -3.45 -14.91
CA ASN A 174 -8.01 -4.18 -13.73
C ASN A 174 -7.19 -3.72 -12.54
N LEU A 175 -7.81 -3.75 -11.36
CA LEU A 175 -7.15 -3.42 -10.10
C LEU A 175 -5.96 -4.36 -9.88
N HIS A 176 -6.19 -5.66 -9.98
CA HIS A 176 -5.16 -6.69 -9.90
C HIS A 176 -4.89 -7.29 -11.29
N GLU A 177 -3.66 -7.15 -11.76
CA GLU A 177 -3.14 -7.75 -12.99
C GLU A 177 -1.88 -8.60 -12.69
N ASP A 178 -1.47 -9.43 -13.63
CA ASP A 178 -0.15 -10.04 -13.60
C ASP A 178 0.97 -8.99 -13.76
N PRO A 179 2.16 -9.23 -13.19
CA PRO A 179 2.52 -10.38 -12.35
C PRO A 179 2.22 -10.12 -10.86
N GLU A 180 2.18 -11.18 -10.05
CA GLU A 180 2.34 -11.04 -8.60
C GLU A 180 3.73 -10.48 -8.26
N ILE A 181 3.80 -9.63 -7.22
CA ILE A 181 5.02 -8.98 -6.72
C ILE A 181 5.24 -9.36 -5.25
N PRO A 182 5.77 -10.55 -4.96
CA PRO A 182 6.01 -10.97 -3.59
C PRO A 182 7.03 -10.08 -2.86
N ASN A 183 6.81 -9.88 -1.57
CA ASN A 183 7.71 -9.15 -0.66
C ASN A 183 8.91 -10.00 -0.19
N VAL A 184 9.00 -11.23 -0.66
CA VAL A 184 10.11 -12.15 -0.44
C VAL A 184 10.57 -12.72 -1.78
N GLY A 185 11.85 -13.03 -1.91
CA GLY A 185 12.32 -13.52 -3.20
C GLY A 185 13.75 -14.01 -3.21
N LYS A 186 14.13 -14.53 -4.37
CA LYS A 186 15.50 -14.89 -4.71
C LYS A 186 15.96 -14.02 -5.88
N ARG A 187 17.14 -13.45 -5.79
CA ARG A 187 17.73 -12.64 -6.88
C ARG A 187 17.70 -13.39 -8.21
N GLY A 188 17.29 -12.71 -9.25
CA GLY A 188 17.23 -13.24 -10.61
C GLY A 188 16.12 -14.26 -10.86
N SER A 189 15.12 -14.39 -9.96
CA SER A 189 13.95 -15.28 -10.13
C SER A 189 12.69 -14.53 -10.54
N GLY A 190 11.72 -15.28 -11.04
CA GLY A 190 10.40 -14.76 -11.42
C GLY A 190 10.37 -14.08 -12.79
N PRO A 191 9.24 -13.46 -13.15
CA PRO A 191 9.06 -12.72 -14.39
C PRO A 191 10.09 -11.60 -14.58
N GLN A 192 10.53 -11.41 -15.81
CA GLN A 192 11.43 -10.31 -16.15
C GLN A 192 10.66 -9.00 -16.24
N LEU A 193 11.18 -7.94 -15.61
CA LEU A 193 10.64 -6.60 -15.68
C LEU A 193 10.91 -5.99 -17.06
N LYS A 194 9.87 -5.44 -17.67
CA LYS A 194 9.90 -4.82 -19.00
C LYS A 194 9.35 -3.41 -18.93
N ALA A 195 9.89 -2.51 -19.72
CA ALA A 195 9.32 -1.17 -19.89
C ALA A 195 7.83 -1.25 -20.26
N GLY A 196 7.01 -0.40 -19.65
CA GLY A 196 5.55 -0.40 -19.77
C GLY A 196 4.83 -1.30 -18.77
N MET A 197 5.52 -2.12 -17.98
CA MET A 197 4.89 -2.74 -16.81
C MET A 197 4.53 -1.68 -15.78
N VAL A 198 3.32 -1.77 -15.22
CA VAL A 198 2.89 -0.97 -14.06
C VAL A 198 2.51 -1.95 -12.96
N ILE A 199 3.11 -1.77 -11.79
CA ILE A 199 3.01 -2.70 -10.68
C ILE A 199 2.86 -1.97 -9.34
N ALA A 200 2.14 -2.56 -8.40
CA ALA A 200 2.11 -2.20 -7.00
C ALA A 200 3.23 -2.95 -6.27
N ILE A 201 4.01 -2.23 -5.49
CA ILE A 201 4.97 -2.79 -4.53
C ILE A 201 4.48 -2.40 -3.15
N GLU A 202 4.16 -3.39 -2.33
CA GLU A 202 3.40 -3.21 -1.09
C GLU A 202 3.95 -4.08 0.05
N PRO A 203 5.12 -3.75 0.63
CA PRO A 203 5.64 -4.50 1.76
C PRO A 203 4.69 -4.45 2.96
N MET A 204 4.34 -5.64 3.45
CA MET A 204 3.64 -5.88 4.71
C MET A 204 4.62 -6.50 5.69
N ILE A 205 4.96 -5.75 6.74
CA ILE A 205 6.04 -6.08 7.67
C ILE A 205 5.49 -6.16 9.09
N ASN A 206 5.77 -7.27 9.77
CA ASN A 206 5.32 -7.52 11.13
C ASN A 206 6.44 -7.31 12.15
N LEU A 207 6.07 -6.74 13.29
CA LEU A 207 6.97 -6.59 14.44
C LEU A 207 7.36 -7.95 15.05
N GLY A 208 6.44 -8.91 14.97
CA GLY A 208 6.62 -10.25 15.56
C GLY A 208 6.74 -11.36 14.52
N THR A 209 5.88 -12.38 14.63
CA THR A 209 5.86 -13.50 13.69
C THR A 209 5.41 -13.08 12.29
N ARG A 210 5.91 -13.79 11.29
CA ARG A 210 5.43 -13.63 9.89
C ARG A 210 4.06 -14.25 9.63
N ASN A 211 3.59 -15.08 10.55
CA ASN A 211 2.36 -15.84 10.35
C ASN A 211 1.14 -14.93 10.48
N ILE A 212 0.18 -15.18 9.63
CA ILE A 212 -1.07 -14.41 9.57
C ILE A 212 -2.27 -15.33 9.74
N VAL A 213 -3.40 -14.74 10.12
CA VAL A 213 -4.70 -15.41 10.27
C VAL A 213 -5.75 -14.58 9.54
N MET A 214 -6.59 -15.21 8.75
CA MET A 214 -7.76 -14.59 8.16
C MET A 214 -8.92 -14.64 9.14
N GLU A 215 -9.58 -13.51 9.36
CA GLU A 215 -10.74 -13.40 10.24
C GLU A 215 -11.99 -14.01 9.60
N ARG A 216 -13.04 -14.21 10.44
CA ARG A 216 -14.29 -14.83 10.00
C ARG A 216 -15.10 -13.99 9.00
N ASP A 217 -14.80 -12.71 8.88
CA ASP A 217 -15.41 -11.81 7.89
C ASP A 217 -14.98 -12.12 6.44
N GLY A 218 -13.97 -12.98 6.28
CA GLY A 218 -13.45 -13.41 4.98
C GLY A 218 -12.52 -12.40 4.31
N TRP A 219 -12.19 -11.28 4.98
CA TRP A 219 -11.34 -10.20 4.44
C TRP A 219 -10.16 -9.86 5.36
N THR A 220 -10.46 -9.53 6.60
CA THR A 220 -9.46 -9.00 7.54
C THR A 220 -8.35 -10.02 7.80
N VAL A 221 -7.13 -9.63 7.51
CA VAL A 221 -5.92 -10.43 7.75
C VAL A 221 -5.16 -9.85 8.94
N ARG A 222 -4.85 -10.67 9.93
CA ARG A 222 -4.23 -10.28 11.19
C ARG A 222 -2.94 -11.05 11.45
N THR A 223 -2.00 -10.46 12.20
CA THR A 223 -0.82 -11.17 12.69
C THR A 223 -1.23 -12.25 13.70
N ALA A 224 -0.62 -13.43 13.63
CA ALA A 224 -0.99 -14.55 14.51
C ALA A 224 -0.58 -14.34 15.99
N ASP A 225 0.32 -13.41 16.25
CA ASP A 225 0.80 -13.07 17.61
C ASP A 225 0.25 -11.74 18.14
N HIS A 226 -0.66 -11.12 17.41
CA HIS A 226 -1.28 -9.83 17.73
C HIS A 226 -0.29 -8.67 17.95
N LYS A 227 0.92 -8.77 17.40
CA LYS A 227 1.86 -7.65 17.36
C LYS A 227 1.63 -6.75 16.16
N PRO A 228 2.02 -5.46 16.25
CA PRO A 228 1.81 -4.51 15.15
C PRO A 228 2.35 -4.96 13.80
N SER A 229 1.64 -4.58 12.74
CA SER A 229 2.06 -4.68 11.35
C SER A 229 2.04 -3.30 10.70
N ALA A 230 2.83 -3.12 9.66
CA ALA A 230 2.84 -1.91 8.84
C ALA A 230 2.77 -2.27 7.35
N HIS A 231 2.06 -1.45 6.60
CA HIS A 231 1.85 -1.58 5.16
C HIS A 231 2.11 -0.23 4.47
N PHE A 232 3.00 -0.20 3.50
CA PHE A 232 3.26 0.95 2.64
C PHE A 232 3.29 0.49 1.20
N GLU A 233 2.75 1.31 0.30
CA GLU A 233 2.62 0.91 -1.09
C GLU A 233 2.77 2.10 -2.04
N HIS A 234 3.39 1.82 -3.18
CA HIS A 234 3.35 2.68 -4.36
C HIS A 234 3.04 1.89 -5.62
N THR A 235 2.18 2.45 -6.47
CA THR A 235 2.11 2.06 -7.88
C THR A 235 3.24 2.73 -8.66
N ILE A 236 4.00 1.92 -9.40
CA ILE A 236 5.16 2.36 -10.20
C ILE A 236 5.08 1.86 -11.64
N ALA A 237 5.67 2.60 -12.56
CA ALA A 237 5.89 2.19 -13.94
C ALA A 237 7.35 1.86 -14.21
N ILE A 238 7.63 0.72 -14.83
CA ILE A 238 8.98 0.36 -15.30
C ILE A 238 9.28 1.18 -16.55
N ARG A 239 10.34 1.99 -16.52
CA ARG A 239 10.73 2.87 -17.62
C ARG A 239 11.89 2.27 -18.44
N LYS A 240 11.89 2.57 -19.73
CA LYS A 240 12.98 2.18 -20.63
C LYS A 240 14.25 2.95 -20.27
N ASN A 241 15.37 2.23 -20.15
CA ASN A 241 16.71 2.81 -19.89
C ASN A 241 16.79 3.70 -18.62
N GLY A 242 15.90 3.49 -17.63
CA GLY A 242 15.86 4.29 -16.42
C GLY A 242 15.41 3.51 -15.19
N GLY A 243 15.28 4.22 -14.08
CA GLY A 243 14.62 3.72 -12.88
C GLY A 243 13.11 3.63 -13.06
N ALA A 244 12.43 3.06 -12.06
CA ALA A 244 10.97 3.08 -12.01
C ALA A 244 10.46 4.51 -11.79
N GLU A 245 9.36 4.85 -12.43
CA GLU A 245 8.59 6.06 -12.17
C GLU A 245 7.51 5.77 -11.14
N ILE A 246 7.48 6.48 -10.03
CA ILE A 246 6.43 6.37 -9.03
C ILE A 246 5.23 7.20 -9.51
N LEU A 247 4.06 6.56 -9.65
CA LEU A 247 2.83 7.19 -10.17
C LEU A 247 1.94 7.76 -9.06
N THR A 248 2.10 7.28 -7.82
CA THR A 248 1.48 7.79 -6.60
C THR A 248 2.45 8.70 -5.84
N SER A 249 2.03 9.36 -4.75
CA SER A 249 2.95 10.18 -3.95
C SER A 249 2.53 10.20 -2.48
N PHE A 250 3.52 10.33 -1.60
CA PHE A 250 3.30 10.63 -0.18
C PHE A 250 3.48 12.12 0.15
N ASP A 251 3.73 12.99 -0.83
CA ASP A 251 3.98 14.42 -0.61
C ASP A 251 2.80 15.11 0.07
N TYR A 252 1.56 14.81 -0.36
CA TYR A 252 0.34 15.36 0.28
C TYR A 252 0.18 14.93 1.73
N ILE A 253 0.61 13.72 2.07
CA ILE A 253 0.64 13.24 3.46
C ILE A 253 1.71 14.00 4.25
N GLN A 254 2.89 14.21 3.66
CA GLN A 254 3.99 14.96 4.27
C GLN A 254 3.61 16.40 4.53
N GLU A 255 2.95 17.07 3.59
CA GLU A 255 2.46 18.45 3.75
C GLU A 255 1.51 18.58 4.95
N VAL A 256 0.62 17.59 5.15
CA VAL A 256 -0.33 17.58 6.27
C VAL A 256 0.33 17.24 7.61
N LEU A 257 1.18 16.21 7.62
CA LEU A 257 1.74 15.68 8.87
C LEU A 257 2.96 16.45 9.38
N GLY A 258 3.73 17.14 8.51
CA GLY A 258 4.96 17.81 8.89
C GLY A 258 5.93 16.88 9.63
N ASP A 259 6.29 17.22 10.86
CA ASP A 259 7.23 16.44 11.69
C ASP A 259 6.68 15.05 12.12
N ARG A 260 5.38 14.81 11.94
CA ARG A 260 4.77 13.50 12.21
C ARG A 260 4.88 12.52 11.03
N PHE A 261 5.41 12.98 9.90
CA PHE A 261 5.64 12.14 8.74
C PHE A 261 6.69 11.06 9.01
N ILE A 262 6.41 9.83 8.61
CA ILE A 262 7.30 8.68 8.77
C ILE A 262 8.31 8.63 7.61
#